data_2f56760c269f53bf7253a97447a244be
#
_entry.id   2f56760c269f53bf7253a97447a244be
#
_cell.length_a   1.000
_cell.length_b   1.000
_cell.length_c   1.000
_cell.angle_alpha   90.00
_cell.angle_beta   90.00
_cell.angle_gamma   90.00
#
_symmetry.space_group_name_H-M   'P 1'
#
loop_
_entity.id
_entity.type
_entity.pdbx_description
1 polymer ?
#
loop_
_entity_poly.entity_id
_entity_poly.type
_entity_poly.pdbx_seq_one_letter_code
_entity_poly.pdbx_strand_id
1 'polypeptide(L)'
;MSSSGGDDDPRPPAPSKPKGGGGGSGAPSDDCDIRERTRLNSPDRTVLATLRVGDVLKLRLENGPPVVLLALDPRGRPAGSITSPMLPQIVQCIRRDRTYEAEIQALNGAVCEVQIRPS
;
A
#
# COMPACT_ATOMS: atom_id res chain seq x y z
N MET A 1 0.58 25.25 -46.30
CA MET A 1 0.75 24.97 -45.83
C MET A 1 0.50 24.75 -45.03
N SER A 2 0.49 24.69 -44.96
CA SER A 2 0.35 24.34 -44.17
C SER A 2 0.17 24.08 -43.36
N SER A 3 0.20 23.97 -43.33
CA SER A 3 0.16 23.66 -42.51
C SER A 3 0.06 23.36 -41.83
N SER A 4 0.07 23.29 -41.93
CA SER A 4 0.10 22.99 -41.19
C SER A 4 -0.03 22.71 -40.48
N GLY A 5 -0.08 22.70 -40.57
CA GLY A 5 -0.10 22.37 -39.75
C GLY A 5 -0.23 22.12 -39.02
N GLY A 6 -0.25 22.08 -39.01
CA GLY A 6 -0.27 21.75 -38.19
C GLY A 6 -0.36 21.55 -37.44
N ASP A 7 -0.35 21.50 -37.42
CA ASP A 7 -0.35 21.29 -36.60
C ASP A 7 -0.51 20.95 -35.76
N ASP A 8 -0.54 20.88 -35.86
CA ASP A 8 -0.61 20.56 -35.07
C ASP A 8 -0.71 20.11 -34.20
N ASP A 9 -0.72 19.90 -34.21
CA ASP A 9 -0.71 19.46 -33.39
C ASP A 9 -0.83 19.15 -32.52
N PRO A 10 -0.87 18.95 -32.57
CA PRO A 10 -1.07 18.64 -31.69
C PRO A 10 -0.88 18.42 -30.71
N ARG A 11 -0.90 18.24 -30.32
CA ARG A 11 -0.70 18.04 -29.34
C ARG A 11 -1.02 17.70 -28.40
N PRO A 12 -1.05 17.36 -28.27
CA PRO A 12 -1.43 17.06 -27.29
C PRO A 12 -1.52 17.15 -26.29
N PRO A 13 -1.60 16.98 -26.05
CA PRO A 13 -1.79 17.01 -25.01
C PRO A 13 -1.94 16.79 -24.08
N ALA A 14 -1.87 16.60 -23.87
CA ALA A 14 -1.98 16.44 -23.02
C ALA A 14 -2.29 16.29 -22.20
N PRO A 15 -2.29 16.20 -22.06
CA PRO A 15 -2.64 16.08 -21.15
C PRO A 15 -3.00 16.15 -20.29
N SER A 16 -3.04 15.99 -20.22
CA SER A 16 -3.26 16.03 -19.42
C SER A 16 -3.54 15.98 -18.65
N LYS A 17 -3.63 15.89 -18.46
CA LYS A 17 -3.73 15.88 -17.63
C LYS A 17 -4.07 15.79 -16.89
N PRO A 18 -4.24 15.64 -16.73
CA PRO A 18 -4.57 15.63 -15.87
C PRO A 18 -4.64 15.70 -15.14
N LYS A 19 -4.69 15.71 -14.95
CA LYS A 19 -4.67 15.85 -14.24
C LYS A 19 -5.10 16.09 -13.71
N GLY A 20 -5.31 16.14 -13.72
CA GLY A 20 -5.59 16.34 -13.08
C GLY A 20 -6.11 16.72 -12.66
N GLY A 21 -6.30 16.63 -12.69
CA GLY A 21 -6.63 16.84 -12.10
C GLY A 21 -7.17 17.17 -11.71
N GLY A 22 -7.28 17.02 -11.75
CA GLY A 22 -7.57 17.18 -11.17
C GLY A 22 -8.08 17.51 -10.69
N GLY A 23 -8.20 17.37 -10.65
CA GLY A 23 -8.47 17.56 -10.01
C GLY A 23 -8.95 17.86 -9.41
N GLY A 24 -9.02 17.71 -9.35
CA GLY A 24 -9.27 17.87 -8.71
C GLY A 24 -9.64 18.03 -7.93
N SER A 25 -9.75 17.55 -8.08
CA SER A 25 -10.11 17.61 -7.31
C SER A 25 -10.14 17.96 -6.43
N GLY A 26 -10.30 18.28 -6.91
CA GLY A 26 -10.52 18.83 -5.69
C GLY A 26 -9.94 18.21 -4.52
N ALA A 27 -10.46 17.16 -4.25
CA ALA A 27 -9.82 16.44 -3.18
C ALA A 27 -8.38 16.23 -3.57
N PRO A 28 -7.45 16.71 -2.78
CA PRO A 28 -6.07 16.39 -3.06
C PRO A 28 -5.92 14.90 -3.11
N SER A 29 -5.07 14.42 -3.97
CA SER A 29 -4.75 13.01 -3.96
C SER A 29 -4.31 12.66 -2.55
N ASP A 30 -4.85 11.60 -2.01
CA ASP A 30 -4.50 11.15 -0.69
C ASP A 30 -3.24 10.30 -0.78
N ASP A 31 -2.11 10.87 -0.43
CA ASP A 31 -0.84 10.15 -0.45
C ASP A 31 -0.86 8.94 0.46
N CYS A 32 -1.82 8.87 1.37
CA CYS A 32 -1.94 7.78 2.30
C CYS A 32 -2.94 6.72 1.85
N ASP A 33 -3.54 6.88 0.68
CA ASP A 33 -4.40 5.84 0.10
C ASP A 33 -3.53 4.82 -0.62
N ILE A 34 -2.72 4.11 0.15
CA ILE A 34 -1.76 3.15 -0.37
C ILE A 34 -2.40 1.78 -0.42
N ARG A 35 -2.35 1.16 -1.61
CA ARG A 35 -2.89 -0.19 -1.81
C ARG A 35 -1.84 -0.99 -2.53
N GLU A 36 -1.31 -1.98 -1.84
CA GLU A 36 -0.18 -2.72 -2.37
C GLU A 36 -0.23 -4.17 -1.96
N ARG A 37 0.11 -5.04 -2.88
CA ARG A 37 0.21 -6.47 -2.60
C ARG A 37 1.66 -6.82 -2.33
N THR A 38 1.89 -7.52 -1.24
CA THR A 38 3.24 -7.91 -0.86
C THR A 38 3.20 -9.21 -0.06
N ARG A 39 4.36 -9.73 0.27
CA ARG A 39 4.48 -10.91 1.12
C ARG A 39 4.90 -10.50 2.51
N LEU A 40 4.47 -11.27 3.50
CA LEU A 40 5.03 -11.11 4.83
C LEU A 40 6.48 -11.58 4.84
N ASN A 41 7.31 -10.80 5.50
CA ASN A 41 8.71 -11.12 5.70
C ASN A 41 8.89 -11.71 7.10
N SER A 42 9.78 -12.68 7.24
CA SER A 42 10.02 -13.37 8.52
C SER A 42 8.71 -13.84 9.15
N PRO A 43 7.90 -14.62 8.42
CA PRO A 43 6.60 -15.04 8.94
C PRO A 43 6.73 -15.99 10.11
N ASP A 44 5.81 -15.86 11.05
CA ASP A 44 5.70 -16.77 12.20
C ASP A 44 4.73 -17.88 11.84
N ARG A 45 5.24 -19.09 11.64
CA ARG A 45 4.43 -20.22 11.21
C ARG A 45 3.35 -20.59 12.21
N THR A 46 3.63 -20.42 13.49
CA THR A 46 2.66 -20.73 14.54
C THR A 46 1.46 -19.82 14.43
N VAL A 47 1.71 -18.52 14.19
CA VAL A 47 0.64 -17.57 14.02
C VAL A 47 -0.09 -17.82 12.71
N LEU A 48 0.65 -18.06 11.61
CA LEU A 48 0.03 -18.31 10.32
C LEU A 48 -0.88 -19.53 10.33
N ALA A 49 -0.56 -20.53 11.15
CA ALA A 49 -1.37 -21.75 11.23
C ALA A 49 -2.79 -21.47 11.74
N THR A 50 -3.00 -20.33 12.37
CA THR A 50 -4.32 -19.94 12.89
C THR A 50 -5.07 -19.03 11.95
N LEU A 51 -4.48 -18.69 10.81
CA LEU A 51 -5.04 -17.70 9.87
C LEU A 51 -5.51 -18.36 8.59
N ARG A 52 -6.35 -17.64 7.86
CA ARG A 52 -6.91 -18.10 6.59
C ARG A 52 -6.92 -16.97 5.58
N VAL A 53 -7.01 -17.33 4.31
CA VAL A 53 -7.25 -16.36 3.26
C VAL A 53 -8.52 -15.59 3.58
N GLY A 54 -8.45 -14.26 3.46
CA GLY A 54 -9.54 -13.37 3.80
C GLY A 54 -9.42 -12.75 5.18
N ASP A 55 -8.60 -13.32 6.06
CA ASP A 55 -8.38 -12.71 7.36
C ASP A 55 -7.65 -11.37 7.20
N VAL A 56 -7.94 -10.44 8.10
CA VAL A 56 -7.37 -9.10 8.06
C VAL A 56 -6.43 -8.92 9.22
N LEU A 57 -5.22 -8.50 8.92
CA LEU A 57 -4.17 -8.24 9.88
C LEU A 57 -4.03 -6.74 10.09
N LYS A 58 -3.87 -6.31 11.33
CA LYS A 58 -3.58 -4.91 11.62
C LYS A 58 -2.10 -4.64 11.43
N LEU A 59 -1.78 -3.50 10.85
CA LEU A 59 -0.39 -3.10 10.72
C LEU A 59 -0.02 -2.17 11.86
N ARG A 60 1.10 -2.47 12.51
CA ARG A 60 1.60 -1.69 13.63
C ARG A 60 3.05 -1.31 13.39
N LEU A 61 3.36 -0.04 13.59
CA LEU A 61 4.71 0.46 13.44
C LEU A 61 5.47 0.26 14.75
N GLU A 62 6.62 -0.40 14.64
CA GLU A 62 7.58 -0.51 15.73
C GLU A 62 8.72 0.46 15.45
N ASN A 63 8.90 1.40 16.34
CA ASN A 63 9.97 2.41 16.19
C ASN A 63 11.27 1.85 16.73
N GLY A 64 11.98 1.10 15.88
CA GLY A 64 13.27 0.54 16.25
C GLY A 64 14.28 1.58 16.69
N PRO A 65 15.56 1.42 16.44
CA PRO A 65 16.18 0.95 15.20
C PRO A 65 16.28 -0.57 15.13
N PRO A 66 15.95 -1.13 13.94
CA PRO A 66 15.36 -0.46 12.79
C PRO A 66 13.85 -0.29 12.94
N VAL A 67 13.28 0.62 12.16
CA VAL A 67 11.83 0.76 12.10
C VAL A 67 11.25 -0.45 11.37
N VAL A 68 10.24 -1.07 11.97
CA VAL A 68 9.62 -2.28 11.43
C VAL A 68 8.11 -2.10 11.42
N LEU A 69 7.50 -2.53 10.33
CA LEU A 69 6.04 -2.55 10.24
C LEU A 69 5.58 -4.00 10.41
N LEU A 70 4.83 -4.26 11.47
CA LEU A 70 4.38 -5.59 11.81
C LEU A 70 2.94 -5.80 11.37
N ALA A 71 2.64 -7.02 10.92
CA ALA A 71 1.28 -7.44 10.64
C ALA A 71 0.82 -8.31 11.80
N LEU A 72 -0.24 -7.87 12.48
CA LEU A 72 -0.71 -8.52 13.70
C LEU A 72 -2.00 -9.28 13.45
N ASP A 73 -2.10 -10.47 14.04
CA ASP A 73 -3.34 -11.23 14.00
C ASP A 73 -4.40 -10.58 14.92
N PRO A 74 -5.64 -11.09 14.94
CA PRO A 74 -6.67 -10.50 15.80
C PRO A 74 -6.34 -10.53 17.29
N ARG A 75 -5.41 -11.37 17.71
CA ARG A 75 -4.97 -11.41 19.10
C ARG A 75 -3.78 -10.50 19.39
N GLY A 76 -3.33 -9.76 18.39
CA GLY A 76 -2.19 -8.87 18.52
C GLY A 76 -0.84 -9.54 18.39
N ARG A 77 -0.78 -10.77 17.90
CA ARG A 77 0.49 -11.49 17.72
C ARG A 77 1.07 -11.19 16.35
N PRO A 78 2.37 -10.92 16.24
CA PRO A 78 2.98 -10.67 14.93
C PRO A 78 2.95 -11.93 14.06
N ALA A 79 2.32 -11.81 12.90
CA ALA A 79 2.35 -12.87 11.89
C ALA A 79 3.57 -12.73 10.99
N GLY A 80 4.12 -11.55 10.89
CA GLY A 80 5.29 -11.25 10.09
C GLY A 80 5.45 -9.75 9.96
N SER A 81 6.42 -9.34 9.17
CA SER A 81 6.66 -7.92 8.95
C SER A 81 6.40 -7.57 7.48
N ILE A 82 6.21 -6.29 7.24
CA ILE A 82 5.99 -5.76 5.90
C ILE A 82 7.29 -5.12 5.41
N THR A 83 7.75 -5.57 4.25
CA THR A 83 8.84 -4.91 3.54
C THR A 83 8.34 -4.61 2.14
N SER A 84 8.43 -3.34 1.74
CA SER A 84 7.83 -2.89 0.50
C SER A 84 8.53 -1.62 0.08
N PRO A 85 8.60 -1.34 -1.25
CA PRO A 85 9.10 -0.04 -1.70
C PRO A 85 8.29 1.13 -1.16
N MET A 86 7.03 0.89 -0.77
CA MET A 86 6.16 1.93 -0.22
C MET A 86 6.30 2.08 1.28
N LEU A 87 7.15 1.28 1.92
CA LEU A 87 7.26 1.30 3.37
C LEU A 87 7.54 2.69 3.95
N PRO A 88 8.47 3.48 3.41
CA PRO A 88 8.72 4.81 3.97
C PRO A 88 7.48 5.69 3.95
N GLN A 89 6.67 5.61 2.90
CA GLN A 89 5.46 6.40 2.79
C GLN A 89 4.38 5.90 3.75
N ILE A 90 4.24 4.59 3.87
CA ILE A 90 3.30 4.00 4.83
C ILE A 90 3.66 4.45 6.24
N VAL A 91 4.95 4.41 6.58
CA VAL A 91 5.42 4.82 7.90
C VAL A 91 5.05 6.28 8.18
N GLN A 92 5.28 7.16 7.21
CA GLN A 92 4.93 8.57 7.39
C GLN A 92 3.43 8.76 7.59
N CYS A 93 2.62 7.99 6.87
CA CYS A 93 1.18 8.08 7.01
C CYS A 93 0.71 7.58 8.37
N ILE A 94 1.31 6.50 8.88
CA ILE A 94 0.99 6.01 10.21
C ILE A 94 1.34 7.06 11.26
N ARG A 95 2.43 7.78 11.09
CA ARG A 95 2.84 8.85 12.00
C ARG A 95 1.91 10.06 11.94
N ARG A 96 1.05 10.12 10.93
CA ARG A 96 -0.02 11.14 10.82
C ARG A 96 -1.36 10.60 11.30
N ASP A 97 -1.33 9.56 12.13
CA ASP A 97 -2.53 8.92 12.68
C ASP A 97 -3.37 8.17 11.66
N ARG A 98 -2.77 7.79 10.53
CA ARG A 98 -3.44 6.89 9.59
C ARG A 98 -3.24 5.46 10.02
N THR A 99 -4.20 4.62 9.71
CA THR A 99 -4.14 3.20 10.04
C THR A 99 -4.23 2.37 8.77
N TYR A 100 -3.57 1.23 8.81
CA TYR A 100 -3.54 0.31 7.68
C TYR A 100 -3.83 -1.10 8.14
N GLU A 101 -4.29 -1.89 7.21
CA GLU A 101 -4.53 -3.31 7.43
C GLU A 101 -4.02 -4.08 6.24
N ALA A 102 -3.88 -5.39 6.40
CA ALA A 102 -3.44 -6.27 5.34
C ALA A 102 -4.36 -7.48 5.30
N GLU A 103 -5.03 -7.67 4.18
CA GLU A 103 -5.90 -8.83 3.99
C GLU A 103 -5.11 -9.96 3.37
N ILE A 104 -5.23 -11.15 3.94
CA ILE A 104 -4.52 -12.32 3.44
C ILE A 104 -5.15 -12.75 2.12
N GLN A 105 -4.35 -12.74 1.06
CA GLN A 105 -4.78 -13.11 -0.29
C GLN A 105 -4.39 -14.53 -0.65
N ALA A 106 -3.25 -14.98 -0.14
CA ALA A 106 -2.77 -16.32 -0.40
C ALA A 106 -1.97 -16.80 0.82
N LEU A 107 -2.15 -18.04 1.18
CA LEU A 107 -1.48 -18.61 2.33
C LEU A 107 -1.07 -20.04 1.97
N ASN A 108 0.23 -20.27 1.93
CA ASN A 108 0.77 -21.55 1.50
C ASN A 108 2.03 -21.84 2.32
N GLY A 109 1.85 -22.64 3.38
CA GLY A 109 2.95 -22.94 4.30
C GLY A 109 3.44 -21.66 4.98
N ALA A 110 4.69 -21.32 4.78
CA ALA A 110 5.29 -20.11 5.36
C ALA A 110 5.16 -18.91 4.44
N VAL A 111 4.53 -19.05 3.27
CA VAL A 111 4.33 -17.94 2.33
C VAL A 111 2.96 -17.35 2.57
N CYS A 112 2.93 -16.06 2.89
CA CYS A 112 1.68 -15.34 3.12
C CYS A 112 1.71 -14.06 2.31
N GLU A 113 0.81 -13.97 1.33
CA GLU A 113 0.66 -12.76 0.51
C GLU A 113 -0.53 -11.99 1.01
N VAL A 114 -0.35 -10.69 1.12
CA VAL A 114 -1.35 -9.81 1.68
C VAL A 114 -1.58 -8.61 0.78
N GLN A 115 -2.78 -8.05 0.88
CA GLN A 115 -3.12 -6.77 0.23
C GLN A 115 -3.16 -5.71 1.31
N ILE A 116 -2.23 -4.77 1.25
CA ILE A 116 -2.20 -3.62 2.16
C ILE A 116 -3.21 -2.60 1.66
N ARG A 117 -3.93 -2.01 2.60
CA ARG A 117 -4.90 -0.94 2.30
C ARG A 117 -5.13 -0.10 3.56
N PRO A 118 -5.60 1.13 3.40
CA PRO A 118 -6.04 1.91 4.56
C PRO A 118 -7.19 1.21 5.25
N SER A 119 -7.20 1.27 6.55
CA SER A 119 -8.27 0.68 7.34
C SER A 119 -9.27 1.73 7.81
#